data_7b1e706120b9942bcd92b6bc6e3cc09b
#
_entry.id   7b1e706120b9942bcd92b6bc6e3cc09b
#
_cell.length_a   1.000
_cell.length_b   1.000
_cell.length_c   1.000
_cell.angle_alpha   90.00
_cell.angle_beta   90.00
_cell.angle_gamma   90.00
#
_symmetry.space_group_name_H-M   'P 1'
#
loop_
_entity.id
_entity.type
_entity.pdbx_description
1 polymer ?
#
loop_
_entity_poly.entity_id
_entity_poly.type
_entity_poly.pdbx_seq_one_letter_code
_entity_poly.pdbx_strand_id
1 'polypeptide(L)'
;MTQLLGSGGSVGSSIASSRDGRFGESGGLRARKRDETRRRIADAAVELVSEHGIPSTTVEQIADLAQVGRATFFRYFESKELAVAVGLNDVAVYVFASTLRALPPDLAPLDAVREAHRALSVDFDQLRTMYLEQAMLSRSSPAMAAWTLYLYVDWEIAIADAVRPRFGDLVEGDPRPRMVGALTMAAARLACDEWVATGGSGDLPALLGRHLASFELGAPPGS
;
A
#
# COMPACT_ATOMS: atom_id res chain seq x y z
N MET A 1 -2.06 -10.80 -13.20
CA MET A 1 -2.51 -9.41 -13.41
C MET A 1 -3.99 -9.35 -13.79
N THR A 2 -4.49 -10.16 -14.69
CA THR A 2 -5.90 -10.16 -15.14
C THR A 2 -6.92 -10.54 -14.05
N GLN A 3 -6.57 -11.36 -13.07
CA GLN A 3 -7.50 -11.76 -11.98
C GLN A 3 -7.63 -10.72 -10.85
N LEU A 4 -6.62 -9.90 -10.62
CA LEU A 4 -6.71 -8.80 -9.64
C LEU A 4 -7.51 -7.60 -10.16
N LEU A 5 -7.64 -7.48 -11.49
CA LEU A 5 -8.35 -6.40 -12.17
C LEU A 5 -9.70 -6.84 -12.78
N GLY A 6 -10.03 -8.14 -12.73
CA GLY A 6 -11.08 -8.76 -13.53
C GLY A 6 -12.50 -8.78 -12.94
N SER A 7 -12.76 -8.13 -11.81
CA SER A 7 -14.13 -7.89 -11.35
C SER A 7 -14.45 -6.40 -11.48
N GLY A 8 -14.75 -5.98 -12.70
CA GLY A 8 -15.18 -4.62 -13.04
C GLY A 8 -16.55 -4.27 -12.47
N GLY A 9 -16.61 -4.10 -11.16
CA GLY A 9 -17.74 -3.53 -10.45
C GLY A 9 -17.23 -2.39 -9.61
N SER A 10 -17.47 -1.16 -10.08
CA SER A 10 -17.47 0.11 -9.31
C SER A 10 -16.68 0.14 -8.00
N VAL A 11 -15.38 -0.12 -8.06
CA VAL A 11 -14.49 -0.03 -6.89
C VAL A 11 -14.18 1.45 -6.57
N GLY A 12 -14.31 2.33 -7.55
CA GLY A 12 -13.94 3.75 -7.42
C GLY A 12 -14.82 4.55 -6.44
N SER A 13 -16.08 4.17 -6.24
CA SER A 13 -16.99 4.93 -5.36
C SER A 13 -16.85 4.58 -3.87
N SER A 14 -16.37 3.39 -3.54
CA SER A 14 -16.28 2.93 -2.14
C SER A 14 -14.97 3.35 -1.45
N ILE A 15 -13.90 3.60 -2.22
CA ILE A 15 -12.58 3.98 -1.68
C ILE A 15 -12.60 5.41 -1.10
N ALA A 16 -13.46 6.28 -1.64
CA ALA A 16 -13.51 7.69 -1.24
C ALA A 16 -14.08 7.92 0.18
N SER A 17 -14.87 6.99 0.70
CA SER A 17 -15.61 7.20 1.96
C SER A 17 -14.83 6.89 3.24
N SER A 18 -13.75 6.12 3.18
CA SER A 18 -13.10 5.59 4.39
C SER A 18 -11.89 6.40 4.90
N ARG A 19 -11.46 7.45 4.19
CA ARG A 19 -10.27 8.25 4.56
C ARG A 19 -10.57 9.61 5.18
N ASP A 20 -11.83 9.93 5.44
CA ASP A 20 -12.27 11.31 5.78
C ASP A 20 -12.06 11.73 7.25
N GLY A 21 -11.27 11.03 8.03
CA GLY A 21 -11.27 11.26 9.47
C GLY A 21 -9.94 11.52 10.19
N ARG A 22 -8.75 11.74 9.54
CA ARG A 22 -7.54 11.55 10.35
C ARG A 22 -6.30 12.41 10.14
N PHE A 23 -6.39 13.54 9.51
CA PHE A 23 -5.41 14.62 9.77
C PHE A 23 -6.18 15.75 10.42
N GLY A 24 -5.73 16.11 11.64
CA GLY A 24 -6.40 17.10 12.45
C GLY A 24 -6.75 18.37 11.67
N GLU A 25 -7.78 19.09 12.10
CA GLU A 25 -8.50 20.21 11.48
C GLU A 25 -7.65 21.38 10.90
N SER A 26 -6.35 21.28 10.83
CA SER A 26 -5.44 22.28 10.24
C SER A 26 -4.95 21.99 8.83
N GLY A 27 -5.23 20.82 8.26
CA GLY A 27 -4.98 20.51 6.86
C GLY A 27 -6.09 21.06 5.97
N GLY A 28 -6.13 22.38 5.79
CA GLY A 28 -7.24 23.06 5.17
C GLY A 28 -7.65 22.52 3.80
N LEU A 29 -8.84 22.92 3.33
CA LEU A 29 -9.49 22.58 2.05
C LEU A 29 -8.52 22.46 0.85
N ARG A 30 -7.40 23.20 0.88
CA ARG A 30 -6.35 23.15 -0.15
C ARG A 30 -5.56 21.82 -0.12
N ALA A 31 -5.24 21.30 1.05
CA ALA A 31 -4.55 20.00 1.17
C ALA A 31 -5.45 18.87 0.69
N ARG A 32 -6.71 18.84 1.12
CA ARG A 32 -7.71 17.84 0.67
C ARG A 32 -7.90 17.86 -0.85
N LYS A 33 -8.05 19.05 -1.46
CA LYS A 33 -8.16 19.20 -2.91
C LYS A 33 -6.89 18.75 -3.65
N ARG A 34 -5.73 18.97 -3.03
CA ARG A 34 -4.44 18.51 -3.59
C ARG A 34 -4.37 17.00 -3.61
N ASP A 35 -4.72 16.34 -2.51
CA ASP A 35 -4.68 14.89 -2.39
C ASP A 35 -5.73 14.22 -3.29
N GLU A 36 -6.92 14.80 -3.39
CA GLU A 36 -7.97 14.36 -4.32
C GLU A 36 -7.50 14.44 -5.78
N THR A 37 -6.87 15.54 -6.17
CA THR A 37 -6.33 15.68 -7.53
C THR A 37 -5.23 14.67 -7.81
N ARG A 38 -4.31 14.46 -6.85
CA ARG A 38 -3.24 13.48 -6.97
C ARG A 38 -3.80 12.07 -7.16
N ARG A 39 -4.82 11.70 -6.37
CA ARG A 39 -5.49 10.40 -6.49
C ARG A 39 -6.15 10.22 -7.84
N ARG A 40 -6.94 11.19 -8.33
CA ARG A 40 -7.58 11.10 -9.65
C ARG A 40 -6.59 10.86 -10.78
N ILE A 41 -5.40 11.50 -10.72
CA ILE A 41 -4.35 11.28 -11.71
C ILE A 41 -3.80 9.85 -11.62
N ALA A 42 -3.57 9.34 -10.41
CA ALA A 42 -3.07 7.99 -10.18
C ALA A 42 -4.08 6.92 -10.62
N ASP A 43 -5.37 7.10 -10.30
CA ASP A 43 -6.45 6.22 -10.71
C ASP A 43 -6.58 6.15 -12.23
N ALA A 44 -6.56 7.31 -12.91
CA ALA A 44 -6.58 7.39 -14.37
C ALA A 44 -5.36 6.72 -15.01
N ALA A 45 -4.18 6.83 -14.39
CA ALA A 45 -2.97 6.18 -14.87
C ALA A 45 -3.08 4.65 -14.78
N VAL A 46 -3.61 4.11 -13.68
CA VAL A 46 -3.82 2.67 -13.51
C VAL A 46 -4.86 2.15 -14.50
N GLU A 47 -5.98 2.85 -14.68
CA GLU A 47 -7.05 2.48 -15.60
C GLU A 47 -6.50 2.34 -17.03
N LEU A 48 -5.85 3.39 -17.56
CA LEU A 48 -5.31 3.37 -18.92
C LEU A 48 -4.21 2.33 -19.13
N VAL A 49 -3.34 2.13 -18.13
CA VAL A 49 -2.29 1.12 -18.22
C VAL A 49 -2.85 -0.30 -18.15
N SER A 50 -3.91 -0.50 -17.42
CA SER A 50 -4.60 -1.79 -17.38
C SER A 50 -5.23 -2.18 -18.72
N GLU A 51 -5.69 -1.19 -19.49
CA GLU A 51 -6.30 -1.40 -20.80
C GLU A 51 -5.29 -1.47 -21.95
N HIS A 52 -4.26 -0.62 -21.93
CA HIS A 52 -3.39 -0.39 -23.08
C HIS A 52 -1.91 -0.72 -22.84
N GLY A 53 -1.52 -0.98 -21.59
CA GLY A 53 -0.12 -1.16 -21.17
C GLY A 53 0.64 0.17 -21.03
N ILE A 54 1.74 0.12 -20.26
CA ILE A 54 2.58 1.31 -19.99
C ILE A 54 3.12 1.97 -21.28
N PRO A 55 3.64 1.21 -22.28
CA PRO A 55 4.20 1.83 -23.48
C PRO A 55 3.18 2.64 -24.31
N SER A 56 1.93 2.17 -24.33
CA SER A 56 0.86 2.79 -25.14
C SER A 56 0.09 3.89 -24.40
N THR A 57 0.33 4.09 -23.12
CA THR A 57 -0.30 5.14 -22.32
C THR A 57 0.56 6.40 -22.34
N THR A 58 -0.06 7.56 -22.55
CA THR A 58 0.62 8.86 -22.55
C THR A 58 0.17 9.74 -21.38
N VAL A 59 1.00 10.73 -21.01
CA VAL A 59 0.66 11.73 -19.99
C VAL A 59 -0.58 12.52 -20.38
N GLU A 60 -0.75 12.80 -21.66
CA GLU A 60 -1.90 13.52 -22.21
C GLU A 60 -3.20 12.74 -21.95
N GLN A 61 -3.23 11.45 -22.27
CA GLN A 61 -4.39 10.58 -22.00
C GLN A 61 -4.73 10.51 -20.51
N ILE A 62 -3.70 10.37 -19.65
CA ILE A 62 -3.89 10.35 -18.19
C ILE A 62 -4.47 11.69 -17.72
N ALA A 63 -3.92 12.81 -18.17
CA ALA A 63 -4.37 14.14 -17.79
C ALA A 63 -5.82 14.40 -18.22
N ASP A 64 -6.17 14.00 -19.46
CA ASP A 64 -7.52 14.14 -20.00
C ASP A 64 -8.53 13.30 -19.19
N LEU A 65 -8.22 12.02 -18.93
CA LEU A 65 -9.08 11.13 -18.12
C LEU A 65 -9.23 11.65 -16.69
N ALA A 66 -8.14 12.14 -16.08
CA ALA A 66 -8.15 12.76 -14.75
C ALA A 66 -8.79 14.17 -14.72
N GLN A 67 -9.20 14.71 -15.88
CA GLN A 67 -9.74 16.07 -16.03
C GLN A 67 -8.81 17.14 -15.45
N VAL A 68 -7.52 17.05 -15.79
CA VAL A 68 -6.50 18.05 -15.42
C VAL A 68 -5.67 18.46 -16.64
N GLY A 69 -5.06 19.64 -16.59
CA GLY A 69 -4.10 20.02 -17.64
C GLY A 69 -2.75 19.31 -17.45
N ARG A 70 -1.99 19.13 -18.57
CA ARG A 70 -0.64 18.54 -18.56
C ARG A 70 0.31 19.20 -17.54
N ALA A 71 0.28 20.53 -17.40
CA ALA A 71 1.07 21.24 -16.39
C ALA A 71 0.65 20.86 -14.96
N THR A 72 -0.63 20.57 -14.75
CA THR A 72 -1.13 20.07 -13.48
C THR A 72 -0.63 18.67 -13.22
N PHE A 73 -0.63 17.77 -14.21
CA PHE A 73 -0.03 16.44 -14.07
C PHE A 73 1.42 16.54 -13.56
N PHE A 74 2.28 17.29 -14.25
CA PHE A 74 3.69 17.44 -13.90
C PHE A 74 3.95 18.15 -12.56
N ARG A 75 2.98 18.85 -12.02
CA ARG A 75 3.05 19.38 -10.65
C ARG A 75 2.90 18.28 -9.58
N TYR A 76 2.25 17.16 -9.91
CA TYR A 76 2.00 16.04 -8.98
C TYR A 76 2.90 14.82 -9.22
N PHE A 77 3.27 14.56 -10.46
CA PHE A 77 4.04 13.39 -10.86
C PHE A 77 5.11 13.76 -11.87
N GLU A 78 6.33 13.32 -11.64
CA GLU A 78 7.46 13.54 -12.55
C GLU A 78 7.33 12.71 -13.84
N SER A 79 6.65 11.55 -13.77
CA SER A 79 6.45 10.66 -14.89
C SER A 79 5.12 9.91 -14.81
N LYS A 80 4.69 9.31 -15.92
CA LYS A 80 3.52 8.44 -15.97
C LYS A 80 3.74 7.15 -15.15
N GLU A 81 4.97 6.64 -15.17
CA GLU A 81 5.36 5.45 -14.40
C GLU A 81 5.18 5.68 -12.91
N LEU A 82 5.54 6.86 -12.41
CA LEU A 82 5.33 7.22 -11.00
C LEU A 82 3.83 7.33 -10.68
N ALA A 83 3.03 7.90 -11.55
CA ALA A 83 1.58 7.98 -11.36
C ALA A 83 0.95 6.58 -11.27
N VAL A 84 1.36 5.67 -12.16
CA VAL A 84 0.94 4.26 -12.16
C VAL A 84 1.37 3.56 -10.87
N ALA A 85 2.63 3.72 -10.46
CA ALA A 85 3.16 3.08 -9.25
C ALA A 85 2.39 3.51 -7.99
N VAL A 86 2.03 4.79 -7.90
CA VAL A 86 1.20 5.33 -6.81
C VAL A 86 -0.19 4.72 -6.82
N GLY A 87 -0.85 4.68 -7.97
CA GLY A 87 -2.20 4.12 -8.07
C GLY A 87 -2.24 2.62 -7.78
N LEU A 88 -1.26 1.85 -8.27
CA LEU A 88 -1.14 0.42 -7.95
C LEU A 88 -0.90 0.19 -6.46
N ASN A 89 -0.09 1.04 -5.81
CA ASN A 89 0.09 0.98 -4.36
C ASN A 89 -1.22 1.23 -3.61
N ASP A 90 -2.01 2.23 -4.03
CA ASP A 90 -3.29 2.54 -3.40
C ASP A 90 -4.28 1.35 -3.52
N VAL A 91 -4.30 0.67 -4.66
CA VAL A 91 -5.06 -0.58 -4.85
C VAL A 91 -4.54 -1.68 -3.92
N ALA A 92 -3.23 -1.88 -3.83
CA ALA A 92 -2.64 -2.91 -2.97
C ALA A 92 -2.96 -2.68 -1.48
N VAL A 93 -2.84 -1.44 -1.00
CA VAL A 93 -3.24 -1.04 0.37
C VAL A 93 -4.72 -1.37 0.62
N TYR A 94 -5.59 -1.02 -0.33
CA TYR A 94 -7.02 -1.29 -0.21
C TYR A 94 -7.32 -2.78 -0.15
N VAL A 95 -6.74 -3.59 -1.06
CA VAL A 95 -6.94 -5.04 -1.12
C VAL A 95 -6.46 -5.68 0.18
N PHE A 96 -5.26 -5.33 0.66
CA PHE A 96 -4.73 -5.87 1.92
C PHE A 96 -5.62 -5.53 3.11
N ALA A 97 -5.98 -4.26 3.28
CA ALA A 97 -6.84 -3.82 4.38
C ALA A 97 -8.23 -4.46 4.32
N SER A 98 -8.78 -4.68 3.13
CA SER A 98 -10.07 -5.35 2.94
C SER A 98 -9.99 -6.83 3.29
N THR A 99 -8.94 -7.52 2.84
CA THR A 99 -8.66 -8.92 3.22
C THR A 99 -8.54 -9.06 4.72
N LEU A 100 -7.76 -8.18 5.35
CA LEU A 100 -7.53 -8.17 6.79
C LEU A 100 -8.83 -7.97 7.59
N ARG A 101 -9.73 -7.10 7.12
CA ARG A 101 -11.06 -6.89 7.75
C ARG A 101 -11.98 -8.08 7.59
N ALA A 102 -11.87 -8.82 6.49
CA ALA A 102 -12.71 -9.99 6.18
C ALA A 102 -12.33 -11.25 6.98
N LEU A 103 -11.13 -11.29 7.57
CA LEU A 103 -10.68 -12.41 8.41
C LEU A 103 -11.50 -12.51 9.71
N PRO A 104 -11.59 -13.70 10.33
CA PRO A 104 -12.29 -13.92 11.58
C PRO A 104 -11.91 -12.87 12.64
N PRO A 105 -12.88 -12.25 13.34
CA PRO A 105 -12.62 -11.14 14.25
C PRO A 105 -11.88 -11.53 15.54
N ASP A 106 -11.90 -12.82 15.89
CA ASP A 106 -11.24 -13.42 17.05
C ASP A 106 -9.74 -13.68 16.87
N LEU A 107 -9.23 -13.56 15.62
CA LEU A 107 -7.79 -13.64 15.39
C LEU A 107 -7.09 -12.46 16.08
N ALA A 108 -5.98 -12.76 16.78
CA ALA A 108 -5.12 -11.71 17.32
C ALA A 108 -4.62 -10.78 16.20
N PRO A 109 -4.42 -9.48 16.48
CA PRO A 109 -4.10 -8.49 15.45
C PRO A 109 -2.92 -8.84 14.54
N LEU A 110 -1.81 -9.36 15.09
CA LEU A 110 -0.65 -9.79 14.31
C LEU A 110 -0.90 -11.09 13.53
N ASP A 111 -1.69 -12.00 14.07
CA ASP A 111 -2.04 -13.24 13.37
C ASP A 111 -2.95 -12.95 12.17
N ALA A 112 -3.87 -12.00 12.32
CA ALA A 112 -4.68 -11.54 11.22
C ALA A 112 -3.82 -10.89 10.11
N VAL A 113 -2.80 -10.10 10.48
CA VAL A 113 -1.84 -9.54 9.51
C VAL A 113 -1.08 -10.64 8.78
N ARG A 114 -0.57 -11.65 9.49
CA ARG A 114 0.13 -12.81 8.90
C ARG A 114 -0.76 -13.58 7.93
N GLU A 115 -2.02 -13.80 8.32
CA GLU A 115 -2.97 -14.53 7.49
C GLU A 115 -3.36 -13.74 6.24
N ALA A 116 -3.61 -12.44 6.35
CA ALA A 116 -3.86 -11.57 5.20
C ALA A 116 -2.67 -11.57 4.23
N HIS A 117 -1.45 -11.48 4.78
CA HIS A 117 -0.23 -11.56 3.97
C HIS A 117 -0.13 -12.90 3.25
N ARG A 118 -0.32 -14.03 3.96
CA ARG A 118 -0.29 -15.37 3.38
C ARG A 118 -1.31 -15.54 2.26
N ALA A 119 -2.54 -15.06 2.46
CA ALA A 119 -3.61 -15.14 1.48
C ALA A 119 -3.29 -14.38 0.18
N LEU A 120 -2.59 -13.25 0.27
CA LEU A 120 -2.26 -12.40 -0.88
C LEU A 120 -0.92 -12.73 -1.54
N SER A 121 -0.15 -13.65 -0.96
CA SER A 121 1.18 -14.04 -1.47
C SER A 121 1.15 -15.15 -2.51
N VAL A 122 -0.02 -15.71 -2.81
CA VAL A 122 -0.18 -16.88 -3.69
C VAL A 122 0.37 -16.65 -5.10
N ASP A 123 0.22 -15.43 -5.62
CA ASP A 123 0.64 -15.08 -6.97
C ASP A 123 1.97 -14.30 -7.01
N PHE A 124 2.75 -14.32 -5.93
CA PHE A 124 3.98 -13.52 -5.82
C PHE A 124 4.97 -13.80 -6.96
N ASP A 125 5.14 -15.05 -7.38
CA ASP A 125 6.10 -15.40 -8.44
C ASP A 125 5.78 -14.72 -9.78
N GLN A 126 4.50 -14.50 -10.07
CA GLN A 126 4.08 -13.78 -11.28
C GLN A 126 4.40 -12.28 -11.19
N LEU A 127 4.50 -11.73 -10.01
CA LEU A 127 4.73 -10.31 -9.73
C LEU A 127 6.17 -10.01 -9.30
N ARG A 128 7.01 -11.05 -9.15
CA ARG A 128 8.40 -10.95 -8.64
C ARG A 128 9.22 -9.87 -9.34
N THR A 129 9.25 -9.89 -10.69
CA THR A 129 10.03 -8.93 -11.46
C THR A 129 9.55 -7.50 -11.21
N MET A 130 8.24 -7.29 -11.20
CA MET A 130 7.65 -5.97 -10.93
C MET A 130 8.01 -5.46 -9.53
N TYR A 131 7.93 -6.30 -8.49
CA TYR A 131 8.32 -5.93 -7.14
C TYR A 131 9.81 -5.63 -7.02
N LEU A 132 10.68 -6.38 -7.73
CA LEU A 132 12.10 -6.13 -7.73
C LEU A 132 12.44 -4.78 -8.40
N GLU A 133 11.86 -4.52 -9.56
CA GLU A 133 12.04 -3.24 -10.27
C GLU A 133 11.56 -2.07 -9.41
N GLN A 134 10.41 -2.19 -8.77
CA GLN A 134 9.90 -1.18 -7.86
C GLN A 134 10.81 -0.97 -6.64
N ALA A 135 11.29 -2.05 -6.04
CA ALA A 135 12.22 -1.99 -4.91
C ALA A 135 13.57 -1.37 -5.28
N MET A 136 14.07 -1.63 -6.48
CA MET A 136 15.28 -0.99 -7.00
C MET A 136 15.05 0.49 -7.33
N LEU A 137 13.92 0.82 -7.94
CA LEU A 137 13.54 2.19 -8.24
C LEU A 137 13.44 3.03 -6.95
N SER A 138 12.85 2.49 -5.89
CA SER A 138 12.74 3.18 -4.59
C SER A 138 14.09 3.56 -3.98
N ARG A 139 15.16 2.91 -4.40
CA ARG A 139 16.55 3.16 -3.97
C ARG A 139 17.37 4.00 -4.96
N SER A 140 16.81 4.35 -6.11
CA SER A 140 17.53 5.00 -7.20
C SER A 140 17.85 6.47 -6.94
N SER A 141 17.09 7.15 -6.06
CA SER A 141 17.31 8.54 -5.72
C SER A 141 16.74 8.90 -4.33
N PRO A 142 17.24 9.97 -3.68
CA PRO A 142 16.67 10.47 -2.42
C PRO A 142 15.17 10.81 -2.52
N ALA A 143 14.72 11.32 -3.67
CA ALA A 143 13.32 11.65 -3.88
C ALA A 143 12.43 10.38 -3.89
N MET A 144 12.89 9.31 -4.55
CA MET A 144 12.20 8.02 -4.55
C MET A 144 12.21 7.35 -3.17
N ALA A 145 13.33 7.45 -2.44
CA ALA A 145 13.39 6.96 -1.07
C ALA A 145 12.41 7.70 -0.15
N ALA A 146 12.33 9.03 -0.25
CA ALA A 146 11.36 9.82 0.49
C ALA A 146 9.91 9.45 0.15
N TRP A 147 9.61 9.25 -1.15
CA TRP A 147 8.31 8.79 -1.59
C TRP A 147 7.96 7.41 -0.99
N THR A 148 8.88 6.48 -0.97
CA THR A 148 8.69 5.14 -0.37
C THR A 148 8.34 5.24 1.12
N LEU A 149 8.93 6.20 1.86
CA LEU A 149 8.58 6.43 3.26
C LEU A 149 7.12 6.90 3.42
N TYR A 150 6.59 7.73 2.51
CA TYR A 150 5.17 8.09 2.52
C TYR A 150 4.27 6.87 2.31
N LEU A 151 4.65 5.96 1.40
CA LEU A 151 3.89 4.72 1.20
C LEU A 151 3.83 3.89 2.50
N TYR A 152 4.93 3.76 3.21
CA TYR A 152 4.97 3.02 4.47
C TYR A 152 4.01 3.61 5.51
N VAL A 153 3.92 4.93 5.60
CA VAL A 153 2.98 5.60 6.51
C VAL A 153 1.53 5.33 6.11
N ASP A 154 1.20 5.34 4.82
CA ASP A 154 -0.15 5.01 4.34
C ASP A 154 -0.53 3.56 4.67
N TRP A 155 0.39 2.62 4.48
CA TRP A 155 0.22 1.23 4.88
C TRP A 155 0.04 1.07 6.39
N GLU A 156 0.88 1.73 7.22
CA GLU A 156 0.75 1.72 8.68
C GLU A 156 -0.65 2.14 9.12
N ILE A 157 -1.16 3.23 8.55
CA ILE A 157 -2.48 3.76 8.89
C ILE A 157 -3.57 2.75 8.47
N ALA A 158 -3.50 2.23 7.26
CA ALA A 158 -4.49 1.30 6.74
C ALA A 158 -4.56 0.00 7.55
N ILE A 159 -3.39 -0.53 7.94
CA ILE A 159 -3.29 -1.72 8.79
C ILE A 159 -3.84 -1.41 10.19
N ALA A 160 -3.42 -0.31 10.80
CA ALA A 160 -3.89 0.12 12.13
C ALA A 160 -5.41 0.19 12.19
N ASP A 161 -6.03 0.75 11.14
CA ASP A 161 -7.48 0.84 11.06
C ASP A 161 -8.17 -0.50 10.85
N ALA A 162 -7.57 -1.36 10.04
CA ALA A 162 -8.13 -2.67 9.76
C ALA A 162 -8.06 -3.60 10.98
N VAL A 163 -7.01 -3.48 11.81
CA VAL A 163 -6.87 -4.29 13.04
C VAL A 163 -7.59 -3.70 14.25
N ARG A 164 -7.93 -2.41 14.23
CA ARG A 164 -8.55 -1.71 15.36
C ARG A 164 -9.74 -2.46 15.98
N PRO A 165 -10.70 -3.02 15.21
CA PRO A 165 -11.85 -3.73 15.77
C PRO A 165 -11.49 -5.01 16.53
N ARG A 166 -10.25 -5.52 16.40
CA ARG A 166 -9.78 -6.75 17.06
C ARG A 166 -9.30 -6.52 18.50
N PHE A 167 -9.25 -5.26 18.94
CA PHE A 167 -8.96 -4.91 20.32
C PHE A 167 -10.27 -4.62 21.04
N GLY A 168 -10.66 -5.44 22.00
CA GLY A 168 -11.93 -5.31 22.71
C GLY A 168 -11.94 -4.21 23.80
N ASP A 169 -10.79 -3.63 24.12
CA ASP A 169 -10.57 -2.76 25.28
C ASP A 169 -9.87 -1.44 24.92
N LEU A 170 -9.99 -0.98 23.66
CA LEU A 170 -9.35 0.26 23.21
C LEU A 170 -9.93 1.49 23.93
N VAL A 171 -9.02 2.36 24.35
CA VAL A 171 -9.34 3.72 24.79
C VAL A 171 -8.96 4.74 23.70
N GLU A 172 -9.45 5.96 23.83
CA GLU A 172 -9.07 7.04 22.92
C GLU A 172 -7.55 7.29 22.97
N GLY A 173 -6.92 7.37 21.80
CA GLY A 173 -5.47 7.55 21.70
C GLY A 173 -4.64 6.29 21.92
N ASP A 174 -5.25 5.11 22.06
CA ASP A 174 -4.52 3.85 22.26
C ASP A 174 -3.52 3.60 21.12
N PRO A 175 -2.22 3.43 21.41
CA PRO A 175 -1.20 3.28 20.38
C PRO A 175 -1.16 1.87 19.75
N ARG A 176 -1.75 0.85 20.37
CA ARG A 176 -1.62 -0.56 19.97
C ARG A 176 -1.95 -0.81 18.48
N PRO A 177 -3.05 -0.29 17.91
CA PRO A 177 -3.33 -0.50 16.49
C PRO A 177 -2.24 0.10 15.60
N ARG A 178 -1.76 1.31 15.96
CA ARG A 178 -0.70 1.98 15.21
C ARG A 178 0.62 1.23 15.31
N MET A 179 0.94 0.66 16.46
CA MET A 179 2.12 -0.18 16.66
C MET A 179 2.09 -1.42 15.78
N VAL A 180 0.93 -2.08 15.63
CA VAL A 180 0.79 -3.22 14.70
C VAL A 180 1.12 -2.81 13.27
N GLY A 181 0.60 -1.68 12.79
CA GLY A 181 0.92 -1.16 11.47
C GLY A 181 2.42 -0.88 11.31
N ALA A 182 3.01 -0.14 12.25
CA ALA A 182 4.44 0.23 12.22
C ALA A 182 5.36 -1.01 12.25
N LEU A 183 5.08 -1.98 13.10
CA LEU A 183 5.84 -3.25 13.17
C LEU A 183 5.71 -4.04 11.86
N THR A 184 4.52 -4.10 11.27
CA THR A 184 4.31 -4.76 9.98
C THR A 184 5.14 -4.11 8.89
N MET A 185 5.16 -2.77 8.80
CA MET A 185 5.95 -2.07 7.79
C MET A 185 7.45 -2.13 8.06
N ALA A 186 7.89 -2.19 9.32
CA ALA A 186 9.28 -2.47 9.65
C ALA A 186 9.71 -3.86 9.17
N ALA A 187 8.89 -4.89 9.40
CA ALA A 187 9.13 -6.23 8.90
C ALA A 187 9.18 -6.28 7.36
N ALA A 188 8.25 -5.60 6.69
CA ALA A 188 8.19 -5.53 5.24
C ALA A 188 9.45 -4.86 4.65
N ARG A 189 9.90 -3.76 5.26
CA ARG A 189 11.13 -3.06 4.84
C ARG A 189 12.36 -3.96 4.99
N LEU A 190 12.54 -4.60 6.15
CA LEU A 190 13.69 -5.47 6.40
C LEU A 190 13.69 -6.69 5.47
N ALA A 191 12.52 -7.31 5.24
CA ALA A 191 12.39 -8.41 4.29
C ALA A 191 12.74 -7.97 2.85
N CYS A 192 12.28 -6.79 2.44
CA CYS A 192 12.59 -6.23 1.14
C CYS A 192 14.09 -5.89 0.99
N ASP A 193 14.73 -5.34 2.03
CA ASP A 193 16.15 -5.03 2.05
C ASP A 193 16.99 -6.32 1.89
N GLU A 194 16.66 -7.38 2.64
CA GLU A 194 17.32 -8.69 2.54
C GLU A 194 17.11 -9.30 1.15
N TRP A 195 15.88 -9.24 0.62
CA TRP A 195 15.56 -9.80 -0.69
C TRP A 195 16.29 -9.09 -1.84
N VAL A 196 16.33 -7.75 -1.82
CA VAL A 196 17.06 -6.97 -2.83
C VAL A 196 18.57 -7.21 -2.74
N ALA A 197 19.13 -7.39 -1.55
CA ALA A 197 20.55 -7.71 -1.36
C ALA A 197 20.96 -9.04 -2.03
N THR A 198 20.00 -9.96 -2.21
CA THR A 198 20.21 -11.23 -2.95
C THR A 198 19.82 -11.16 -4.43
N GLY A 199 19.62 -9.93 -4.96
CA GLY A 199 19.21 -9.72 -6.36
C GLY A 199 17.80 -10.19 -6.67
N GLY A 200 16.92 -10.21 -5.67
CA GLY A 200 15.53 -10.68 -5.81
C GLY A 200 15.42 -12.21 -5.84
N SER A 201 16.47 -12.94 -5.52
CA SER A 201 16.41 -14.38 -5.34
C SER A 201 15.77 -14.73 -4.00
N GLY A 202 15.07 -15.86 -3.95
CA GLY A 202 14.35 -16.27 -2.74
C GLY A 202 12.89 -15.83 -2.71
N ASP A 203 12.22 -16.18 -1.63
CA ASP A 203 10.79 -15.98 -1.41
C ASP A 203 10.56 -14.78 -0.49
N LEU A 204 10.24 -13.61 -1.06
CA LEU A 204 9.94 -12.41 -0.30
C LEU A 204 8.75 -12.59 0.67
N PRO A 205 7.63 -13.23 0.29
CA PRO A 205 6.58 -13.59 1.22
C PRO A 205 7.06 -14.39 2.44
N ALA A 206 7.90 -15.40 2.22
CA ALA A 206 8.45 -16.19 3.33
C ALA A 206 9.39 -15.37 4.22
N LEU A 207 10.21 -14.47 3.63
CA LEU A 207 11.03 -13.50 4.37
C LEU A 207 10.18 -12.63 5.27
N LEU A 208 9.14 -12.01 4.73
CA LEU A 208 8.22 -11.18 5.50
C LEU A 208 7.54 -11.98 6.62
N GLY A 209 7.09 -13.19 6.33
CA GLY A 209 6.52 -14.09 7.33
C GLY A 209 7.49 -14.36 8.50
N ARG A 210 8.78 -14.61 8.22
CA ARG A 210 9.82 -14.79 9.26
C ARG A 210 10.03 -13.52 10.09
N HIS A 211 10.10 -12.36 9.45
CA HIS A 211 10.26 -11.08 10.17
C HIS A 211 9.03 -10.78 11.05
N LEU A 212 7.82 -11.04 10.56
CA LEU A 212 6.60 -10.89 11.38
C LEU A 212 6.57 -11.88 12.56
N ALA A 213 7.06 -13.11 12.38
CA ALA A 213 7.16 -14.09 13.45
C ALA A 213 8.18 -13.70 14.53
N SER A 214 9.22 -12.92 14.18
CA SER A 214 10.23 -12.49 15.16
C SER A 214 9.71 -11.56 16.24
N PHE A 215 8.54 -10.96 16.07
CA PHE A 215 7.89 -10.13 17.11
C PHE A 215 7.32 -10.94 18.29
N GLU A 216 7.30 -12.25 18.22
CA GLU A 216 6.92 -13.13 19.33
C GLU A 216 8.08 -13.39 20.33
N LEU A 217 9.27 -12.84 20.09
CA LEU A 217 10.45 -13.03 20.92
C LEU A 217 10.36 -12.36 22.30
N GLY A 218 9.22 -12.34 22.94
CA GLY A 218 8.98 -11.73 24.24
C GLY A 218 8.22 -12.60 25.24
N ALA A 219 7.90 -13.85 24.93
CA ALA A 219 7.44 -14.77 25.96
C ALA A 219 8.66 -15.16 26.82
N PRO A 220 8.67 -14.86 28.15
CA PRO A 220 9.77 -15.31 28.99
C PRO A 220 9.86 -16.83 28.89
N PRO A 221 11.07 -17.42 28.84
CA PRO A 221 11.22 -18.86 28.90
C PRO A 221 10.69 -19.35 30.26
N GLY A 222 9.55 -20.01 30.26
CA GLY A 222 9.03 -20.75 31.41
C GLY A 222 8.17 -19.91 32.36
N SER A 223 6.88 -19.95 32.15
CA SER A 223 5.87 -19.95 33.23
C SER A 223 5.05 -21.22 33.14
#